data_a20ce49cd73e5ef2695e85044e10a838
#
_entry.id   a20ce49cd73e5ef2695e85044e10a838
#
_cell.length_a   1.000
_cell.length_b   1.000
_cell.length_c   1.000
_cell.angle_alpha   90.00
_cell.angle_beta   90.00
_cell.angle_gamma   90.00
#
_symmetry.space_group_name_H-M   'P 1'
#
loop_
_entity.id
_entity.type
_entity.pdbx_description
1 polymer ?
#
loop_
_entity_poly.entity_id
_entity_poly.type
_entity_poly.pdbx_seq_one_letter_code
_entity_poly.pdbx_strand_id
1 'polypeptide(L)'
;MVFGYYAAAIGRAFFPTKNEYASLMLSLMTFGTGYLMRPLGAIILGAYIDHHGRRKGLLLTLALMAVGTLSIGIMPGYETIGFFAPLLVVLGRLVQGLSAGVEIGGVSVYLAEIATPGRKGFFVSWQSGSQQVAVIFAALIGLTLSAVLRPEEMAGWGWRIPLLLGSMLIPFLFMLRSSLAETDEFIARKHRPSTSEIWRTVMTNWRLIILGMMLTTTTTVTFYLITAYMPTYGGSVLHLTAKESMLVTLCVGISNLCFLPIMGALSDKVGRRPLLILFSTIALITPYPVLLWLVSAPSFGRLLAAGLWFSMIFGSYNGSMVVFLTEIMPVNVRVSGFSFAYSLATGLFGGFTPAVATWLIHETGNRAMPGLWLSFAGLMGLTATLVLTAPGFKHGAHQSGRPVDAVHELPVG
;
A
#
# COMPACT_ATOMS: atom_id res chain seq x y z
N MET A 1 -2.90 -6.62 -5.45
CA MET A 1 -4.10 -6.15 -6.13
C MET A 1 -4.85 -7.30 -6.79
N VAL A 2 -4.29 -7.94 -7.83
CA VAL A 2 -4.95 -9.02 -8.59
C VAL A 2 -5.57 -10.10 -7.69
N PHE A 3 -4.86 -10.54 -6.65
CA PHE A 3 -5.40 -11.50 -5.67
C PHE A 3 -6.71 -11.01 -5.02
N GLY A 4 -6.78 -9.74 -4.63
CA GLY A 4 -8.00 -9.16 -4.06
C GLY A 4 -9.16 -9.06 -5.06
N TYR A 5 -8.87 -8.79 -6.34
CA TYR A 5 -9.90 -8.72 -7.39
C TYR A 5 -10.63 -10.06 -7.60
N TYR A 6 -9.90 -11.15 -7.46
CA TYR A 6 -10.39 -12.50 -7.70
C TYR A 6 -10.51 -13.33 -6.42
N ALA A 7 -10.63 -12.67 -5.25
CA ALA A 7 -10.66 -13.34 -3.96
C ALA A 7 -11.72 -14.45 -3.86
N ALA A 8 -12.91 -14.25 -4.45
CA ALA A 8 -13.97 -15.25 -4.48
C ALA A 8 -13.60 -16.50 -5.33
N ALA A 9 -12.96 -16.30 -6.49
CA ALA A 9 -12.50 -17.40 -7.34
C ALA A 9 -11.33 -18.16 -6.69
N ILE A 10 -10.39 -17.42 -6.10
CA ILE A 10 -9.25 -17.97 -5.35
C ILE A 10 -9.74 -18.75 -4.13
N GLY A 11 -10.76 -18.22 -3.43
CA GLY A 11 -11.42 -18.91 -2.31
C GLY A 11 -11.95 -20.29 -2.72
N ARG A 12 -12.71 -20.34 -3.82
CA ARG A 12 -13.25 -21.62 -4.34
C ARG A 12 -12.15 -22.58 -4.79
N ALA A 13 -11.08 -22.08 -5.41
CA ALA A 13 -10.00 -22.92 -5.92
C ALA A 13 -9.11 -23.53 -4.81
N PHE A 14 -8.83 -22.78 -3.74
CA PHE A 14 -7.87 -23.20 -2.72
C PHE A 14 -8.45 -23.45 -1.34
N PHE A 15 -9.61 -22.89 -1.03
CA PHE A 15 -10.30 -23.00 0.26
C PHE A 15 -11.75 -23.47 0.08
N PRO A 16 -12.01 -24.60 -0.59
CA PRO A 16 -13.38 -25.05 -0.84
C PRO A 16 -14.04 -25.41 0.49
N THR A 17 -15.15 -24.74 0.79
CA THR A 17 -16.00 -24.99 1.93
C THR A 17 -17.46 -25.01 1.48
N LYS A 18 -18.34 -25.66 2.26
CA LYS A 18 -19.78 -25.65 1.98
C LYS A 18 -20.41 -24.25 2.09
N ASN A 19 -19.73 -23.31 2.76
CA ASN A 19 -20.18 -21.95 2.96
C ASN A 19 -19.33 -20.99 2.12
N GLU A 20 -19.93 -20.33 1.13
CA GLU A 20 -19.25 -19.38 0.26
C GLU A 20 -18.60 -18.21 1.02
N TYR A 21 -19.25 -17.75 2.11
CA TYR A 21 -18.67 -16.72 2.98
C TYR A 21 -17.35 -17.20 3.60
N ALA A 22 -17.31 -18.43 4.11
CA ALA A 22 -16.09 -18.97 4.73
C ALA A 22 -14.96 -19.10 3.70
N SER A 23 -15.25 -19.56 2.50
CA SER A 23 -14.28 -19.63 1.38
C SER A 23 -13.72 -18.25 1.01
N LEU A 24 -14.60 -17.26 0.84
CA LEU A 24 -14.20 -15.88 0.56
C LEU A 24 -13.37 -15.30 1.72
N MET A 25 -13.80 -15.49 2.97
CA MET A 25 -13.11 -14.99 4.15
C MET A 25 -11.70 -15.57 4.27
N LEU A 26 -11.52 -16.87 4.07
CA LEU A 26 -10.20 -17.53 4.09
C LEU A 26 -9.28 -16.96 3.00
N SER A 27 -9.80 -16.68 1.80
CA SER A 27 -9.06 -16.04 0.73
C SER A 27 -8.65 -14.60 1.11
N LEU A 28 -9.56 -13.80 1.65
CA LEU A 28 -9.27 -12.42 2.07
C LEU A 28 -8.33 -12.36 3.27
N MET A 29 -8.44 -13.29 4.22
CA MET A 29 -7.48 -13.43 5.32
C MET A 29 -6.08 -13.79 4.77
N THR A 30 -6.01 -14.72 3.82
CA THR A 30 -4.76 -15.07 3.13
C THR A 30 -4.16 -13.87 2.37
N PHE A 31 -4.99 -13.03 1.77
CA PHE A 31 -4.54 -11.75 1.22
C PHE A 31 -3.87 -10.89 2.27
N GLY A 32 -4.47 -10.75 3.46
CA GLY A 32 -3.98 -9.98 4.59
C GLY A 32 -2.68 -10.53 5.19
N THR A 33 -2.56 -11.87 5.33
CA THR A 33 -1.38 -12.49 5.96
C THR A 33 -0.07 -12.15 5.26
N GLY A 34 -0.09 -11.98 3.92
CA GLY A 34 1.09 -11.55 3.19
C GLY A 34 1.64 -10.20 3.69
N TYR A 35 0.78 -9.30 4.12
CA TYR A 35 1.21 -7.98 4.59
C TYR A 35 1.81 -8.01 6.00
N LEU A 36 1.50 -9.01 6.83
CA LEU A 36 2.11 -9.17 8.16
C LEU A 36 3.62 -9.41 8.09
N MET A 37 4.11 -9.95 6.98
CA MET A 37 5.55 -10.16 6.78
C MET A 37 6.31 -8.90 6.37
N ARG A 38 5.62 -7.81 5.99
CA ARG A 38 6.28 -6.56 5.56
C ARG A 38 7.17 -5.92 6.62
N PRO A 39 6.76 -5.77 7.89
CA PRO A 39 7.64 -5.23 8.92
C PRO A 39 8.92 -6.05 9.11
N LEU A 40 8.82 -7.38 9.07
CA LEU A 40 9.97 -8.28 9.11
C LEU A 40 10.85 -8.13 7.87
N GLY A 41 10.24 -8.03 6.69
CA GLY A 41 10.94 -7.75 5.44
C GLY A 41 11.68 -6.43 5.47
N ALA A 42 11.08 -5.37 6.01
CA ALA A 42 11.71 -4.06 6.17
C ALA A 42 13.01 -4.13 6.98
N ILE A 43 13.04 -4.94 8.03
CA ILE A 43 14.21 -5.11 8.90
C ILE A 43 15.24 -6.06 8.27
N ILE A 44 14.82 -7.26 7.89
CA ILE A 44 15.74 -8.34 7.42
C ILE A 44 16.34 -7.99 6.06
N LEU A 45 15.48 -7.65 5.09
CA LEU A 45 15.94 -7.32 3.73
C LEU A 45 16.56 -5.92 3.69
N GLY A 46 16.12 -5.00 4.56
CA GLY A 46 16.77 -3.71 4.73
C GLY A 46 18.21 -3.85 5.17
N ALA A 47 18.48 -4.63 6.22
CA ALA A 47 19.84 -4.95 6.66
C ALA A 47 20.64 -5.67 5.57
N TYR A 48 20.03 -6.61 4.85
CA TYR A 48 20.69 -7.29 3.74
C TYR A 48 21.13 -6.30 2.64
N ILE A 49 20.26 -5.34 2.26
CA ILE A 49 20.57 -4.29 1.28
C ILE A 49 21.72 -3.41 1.77
N ASP A 50 21.68 -3.00 3.04
CA ASP A 50 22.73 -2.17 3.63
C ASP A 50 24.09 -2.87 3.70
N HIS A 51 24.13 -4.21 3.80
CA HIS A 51 25.36 -4.98 3.83
C HIS A 51 25.89 -5.38 2.43
N HIS A 52 25.00 -5.78 1.51
CA HIS A 52 25.39 -6.39 0.23
C HIS A 52 25.23 -5.47 -0.97
N GLY A 53 24.66 -4.27 -0.78
CA GLY A 53 24.41 -3.30 -1.84
C GLY A 53 22.99 -3.29 -2.37
N ARG A 54 22.59 -2.13 -2.92
CA ARG A 54 21.24 -1.91 -3.43
C ARG A 54 20.88 -2.83 -4.58
N ARG A 55 21.82 -3.04 -5.52
CA ARG A 55 21.61 -3.91 -6.68
C ARG A 55 21.29 -5.36 -6.27
N LYS A 56 22.11 -5.97 -5.41
CA LYS A 56 21.90 -7.35 -4.95
C LYS A 56 20.61 -7.49 -4.15
N GLY A 57 20.30 -6.51 -3.29
CA GLY A 57 19.07 -6.49 -2.53
C GLY A 57 17.83 -6.38 -3.41
N LEU A 58 17.83 -5.49 -4.39
CA LEU A 58 16.70 -5.32 -5.33
C LEU A 58 16.50 -6.56 -6.22
N LEU A 59 17.55 -7.28 -6.57
CA LEU A 59 17.44 -8.54 -7.30
C LEU A 59 16.86 -9.65 -6.41
N LEU A 60 17.27 -9.72 -5.14
CA LEU A 60 16.72 -10.68 -4.18
C LEU A 60 15.22 -10.42 -3.91
N THR A 61 14.83 -9.17 -3.67
CA THR A 61 13.41 -8.83 -3.47
C THR A 61 12.58 -9.17 -4.69
N LEU A 62 13.08 -8.89 -5.90
CA LEU A 62 12.40 -9.26 -7.14
C LEU A 62 12.26 -10.78 -7.29
N ALA A 63 13.31 -11.55 -6.98
CA ALA A 63 13.27 -13.01 -7.03
C ALA A 63 12.24 -13.60 -6.06
N LEU A 64 12.20 -13.11 -4.82
CA LEU A 64 11.20 -13.51 -3.82
C LEU A 64 9.77 -13.18 -4.28
N MET A 65 9.55 -11.96 -4.82
CA MET A 65 8.26 -11.57 -5.38
C MET A 65 7.85 -12.46 -6.55
N ALA A 66 8.81 -12.81 -7.42
CA ALA A 66 8.61 -13.70 -8.55
C ALA A 66 8.15 -15.09 -8.10
N VAL A 67 8.91 -15.71 -7.18
CA VAL A 67 8.58 -17.02 -6.63
C VAL A 67 7.20 -17.02 -6.01
N GLY A 68 6.88 -16.03 -5.15
CA GLY A 68 5.57 -15.95 -4.52
C GLY A 68 4.42 -15.72 -5.50
N THR A 69 4.62 -14.94 -6.58
CA THR A 69 3.57 -14.67 -7.56
C THR A 69 3.35 -15.85 -8.49
N LEU A 70 4.43 -16.42 -9.02
CA LEU A 70 4.37 -17.58 -9.89
C LEU A 70 3.78 -18.80 -9.18
N SER A 71 4.20 -19.07 -7.94
CA SER A 71 3.68 -20.21 -7.17
C SER A 71 2.15 -20.15 -7.07
N ILE A 72 1.57 -18.97 -6.78
CA ILE A 72 0.10 -18.83 -6.71
C ILE A 72 -0.54 -18.99 -8.09
N GLY A 73 0.06 -18.43 -9.15
CA GLY A 73 -0.51 -18.47 -10.50
C GLY A 73 -0.55 -19.86 -11.16
N ILE A 74 0.46 -20.69 -10.90
CA ILE A 74 0.59 -22.03 -11.51
C ILE A 74 0.11 -23.18 -10.62
N MET A 75 -0.20 -22.89 -9.34
CA MET A 75 -0.51 -23.92 -8.35
C MET A 75 -1.82 -24.65 -8.67
N PRO A 76 -1.83 -26.00 -8.60
CA PRO A 76 -3.06 -26.77 -8.66
C PRO A 76 -4.02 -26.43 -7.52
N GLY A 77 -5.32 -26.55 -7.77
CA GLY A 77 -6.35 -26.30 -6.76
C GLY A 77 -6.42 -27.41 -5.68
N TYR A 78 -7.30 -27.18 -4.71
CA TYR A 78 -7.54 -28.11 -3.61
C TYR A 78 -7.96 -29.52 -4.08
N GLU A 79 -8.73 -29.60 -5.16
CA GLU A 79 -9.19 -30.88 -5.73
C GLU A 79 -8.03 -31.78 -6.19
N THR A 80 -6.87 -31.18 -6.53
CA THR A 80 -5.71 -31.92 -7.06
C THR A 80 -4.70 -32.29 -5.97
N ILE A 81 -4.36 -31.33 -5.07
CA ILE A 81 -3.30 -31.50 -4.08
C ILE A 81 -3.78 -31.37 -2.63
N GLY A 82 -5.11 -31.30 -2.41
CA GLY A 82 -5.71 -31.29 -1.09
C GLY A 82 -5.21 -30.16 -0.20
N PHE A 83 -4.96 -30.47 1.07
CA PHE A 83 -4.51 -29.50 2.09
C PHE A 83 -3.21 -28.75 1.72
N PHE A 84 -2.38 -29.29 0.86
CA PHE A 84 -1.17 -28.57 0.42
C PHE A 84 -1.49 -27.32 -0.41
N ALA A 85 -2.63 -27.25 -1.09
CA ALA A 85 -3.01 -26.08 -1.88
C ALA A 85 -3.12 -24.79 -1.04
N PRO A 86 -3.97 -24.73 0.01
CA PRO A 86 -4.05 -23.55 0.87
C PRO A 86 -2.72 -23.25 1.58
N LEU A 87 -1.98 -24.26 2.05
CA LEU A 87 -0.69 -24.08 2.72
C LEU A 87 0.32 -23.37 1.81
N LEU A 88 0.47 -23.82 0.59
CA LEU A 88 1.43 -23.26 -0.37
C LEU A 88 1.02 -21.87 -0.82
N VAL A 89 -0.28 -21.57 -0.98
CA VAL A 89 -0.77 -20.22 -1.27
C VAL A 89 -0.43 -19.25 -0.14
N VAL A 90 -0.65 -19.65 1.12
CA VAL A 90 -0.28 -18.84 2.30
C VAL A 90 1.24 -18.61 2.31
N LEU A 91 2.06 -19.65 2.10
CA LEU A 91 3.52 -19.51 2.03
C LEU A 91 3.95 -18.55 0.89
N GLY A 92 3.36 -18.68 -0.29
CA GLY A 92 3.59 -17.76 -1.41
C GLY A 92 3.26 -16.31 -1.04
N ARG A 93 2.16 -16.07 -0.32
CA ARG A 93 1.77 -14.74 0.19
C ARG A 93 2.74 -14.20 1.22
N LEU A 94 3.23 -15.03 2.14
CA LEU A 94 4.24 -14.63 3.14
C LEU A 94 5.56 -14.22 2.46
N VAL A 95 6.01 -14.97 1.46
CA VAL A 95 7.21 -14.65 0.67
C VAL A 95 7.05 -13.33 -0.10
N GLN A 96 5.89 -13.10 -0.74
CA GLN A 96 5.58 -11.81 -1.38
C GLN A 96 5.62 -10.66 -0.40
N GLY A 97 5.04 -10.84 0.79
CA GLY A 97 5.00 -9.82 1.83
C GLY A 97 6.38 -9.46 2.36
N LEU A 98 7.22 -10.46 2.61
CA LEU A 98 8.61 -10.26 3.03
C LEU A 98 9.36 -9.38 2.02
N SER A 99 9.24 -9.70 0.73
CA SER A 99 9.85 -8.95 -0.36
C SER A 99 9.43 -7.47 -0.40
N ALA A 100 8.15 -7.19 -0.23
CA ALA A 100 7.58 -5.85 -0.38
C ALA A 100 7.88 -4.89 0.79
N GLY A 101 8.48 -5.36 1.89
CA GLY A 101 8.67 -4.55 3.10
C GLY A 101 9.66 -3.40 2.96
N VAL A 102 10.67 -3.54 2.09
CA VAL A 102 11.78 -2.57 1.97
C VAL A 102 11.52 -1.48 0.94
N GLU A 103 10.74 -1.77 -0.11
CA GLU A 103 10.72 -0.94 -1.32
C GLU A 103 10.09 0.45 -1.08
N ILE A 104 9.02 0.55 -0.28
CA ILE A 104 8.22 1.78 -0.17
C ILE A 104 9.01 2.92 0.49
N GLY A 105 9.67 2.65 1.62
CA GLY A 105 10.40 3.68 2.36
C GLY A 105 11.63 4.17 1.60
N GLY A 106 12.38 3.27 0.99
CA GLY A 106 13.57 3.62 0.20
C GLY A 106 13.22 4.55 -0.96
N VAL A 107 12.17 4.25 -1.72
CA VAL A 107 11.71 5.08 -2.85
C VAL A 107 11.18 6.43 -2.36
N SER A 108 10.39 6.46 -1.28
CA SER A 108 9.82 7.71 -0.77
C SER A 108 10.89 8.69 -0.30
N VAL A 109 11.89 8.18 0.44
CA VAL A 109 13.01 9.01 0.93
C VAL A 109 13.89 9.47 -0.25
N TYR A 110 14.20 8.59 -1.20
CA TYR A 110 14.95 8.96 -2.39
C TYR A 110 14.28 10.08 -3.18
N LEU A 111 12.97 9.97 -3.44
CA LEU A 111 12.22 11.03 -4.13
C LEU A 111 12.20 12.36 -3.36
N ALA A 112 12.21 12.29 -2.02
CA ALA A 112 12.31 13.50 -1.18
C ALA A 112 13.69 14.15 -1.24
N GLU A 113 14.77 13.37 -1.42
CA GLU A 113 16.15 13.82 -1.51
C GLU A 113 16.47 14.48 -2.88
N ILE A 114 15.98 13.88 -3.97
CA ILE A 114 16.20 14.43 -5.33
C ILE A 114 15.23 15.55 -5.69
N ALA A 115 14.24 15.82 -4.85
CA ALA A 115 13.23 16.84 -5.13
C ALA A 115 13.86 18.24 -5.16
N THR A 116 13.47 19.03 -6.18
CA THR A 116 13.82 20.46 -6.22
C THR A 116 13.26 21.18 -5.00
N PRO A 117 13.98 22.20 -4.47
CA PRO A 117 13.49 23.01 -3.35
C PRO A 117 12.06 23.50 -3.58
N GLY A 118 11.19 23.33 -2.58
CA GLY A 118 9.78 23.72 -2.64
C GLY A 118 8.84 22.79 -3.41
N ARG A 119 9.32 21.62 -3.93
CA ARG A 119 8.50 20.67 -4.68
C ARG A 119 8.55 19.22 -4.13
N LYS A 120 8.92 19.04 -2.88
CA LYS A 120 9.05 17.71 -2.26
C LYS A 120 7.76 16.91 -2.32
N GLY A 121 6.60 17.53 -2.04
CA GLY A 121 5.31 16.87 -2.07
C GLY A 121 4.96 16.35 -3.47
N PHE A 122 5.20 17.15 -4.51
CA PHE A 122 4.99 16.72 -5.89
C PHE A 122 5.86 15.50 -6.24
N PHE A 123 7.17 15.54 -5.94
CA PHE A 123 8.08 14.44 -6.28
C PHE A 123 7.72 13.16 -5.49
N VAL A 124 7.51 13.27 -4.18
CA VAL A 124 7.23 12.10 -3.31
C VAL A 124 5.87 11.47 -3.64
N SER A 125 4.88 12.24 -4.10
CA SER A 125 3.57 11.71 -4.48
C SER A 125 3.64 10.69 -5.62
N TRP A 126 4.66 10.74 -6.47
CA TRP A 126 4.88 9.78 -7.56
C TRP A 126 5.22 8.37 -7.06
N GLN A 127 5.68 8.22 -5.80
CA GLN A 127 5.81 6.89 -5.20
C GLN A 127 4.47 6.15 -5.20
N SER A 128 3.41 6.80 -4.73
CA SER A 128 2.06 6.21 -4.75
C SER A 128 1.39 6.34 -6.12
N GLY A 129 1.73 7.38 -6.90
CA GLY A 129 1.28 7.56 -8.27
C GLY A 129 1.68 6.40 -9.19
N SER A 130 2.92 5.93 -9.10
CA SER A 130 3.39 4.77 -9.87
C SER A 130 2.62 3.47 -9.56
N GLN A 131 2.15 3.30 -8.32
CA GLN A 131 1.31 2.16 -7.94
C GLN A 131 -0.06 2.20 -8.64
N GLN A 132 -0.60 3.40 -8.92
CA GLN A 132 -1.87 3.53 -9.63
C GLN A 132 -1.78 3.07 -11.08
N VAL A 133 -0.62 3.20 -11.70
CA VAL A 133 -0.39 2.63 -13.04
C VAL A 133 -0.61 1.11 -13.02
N ALA A 134 -0.08 0.42 -12.02
CA ALA A 134 -0.30 -1.02 -11.86
C ALA A 134 -1.78 -1.36 -11.56
N VAL A 135 -2.49 -0.53 -10.79
CA VAL A 135 -3.95 -0.68 -10.54
C VAL A 135 -4.72 -0.54 -11.85
N ILE A 136 -4.42 0.48 -12.65
CA ILE A 136 -5.04 0.73 -13.96
C ILE A 136 -4.82 -0.46 -14.90
N PHE A 137 -3.59 -0.94 -15.04
CA PHE A 137 -3.29 -2.10 -15.87
C PHE A 137 -4.02 -3.37 -15.40
N ALA A 138 -4.04 -3.63 -14.09
CA ALA A 138 -4.75 -4.78 -13.52
C ALA A 138 -6.26 -4.69 -13.76
N ALA A 139 -6.85 -3.49 -13.65
CA ALA A 139 -8.27 -3.27 -13.92
C ALA A 139 -8.60 -3.40 -15.42
N LEU A 140 -7.73 -2.90 -16.32
CA LEU A 140 -7.88 -3.08 -17.77
C LEU A 140 -7.83 -4.57 -18.17
N ILE A 141 -6.86 -5.32 -17.64
CA ILE A 141 -6.78 -6.77 -17.87
C ILE A 141 -8.06 -7.44 -17.36
N GLY A 142 -8.50 -7.11 -16.13
CA GLY A 142 -9.74 -7.65 -15.56
C GLY A 142 -10.98 -7.33 -16.39
N LEU A 143 -11.08 -6.09 -16.89
CA LEU A 143 -12.17 -5.65 -17.75
C LEU A 143 -12.19 -6.41 -19.10
N THR A 144 -11.01 -6.55 -19.72
CA THR A 144 -10.86 -7.29 -20.97
C THR A 144 -11.25 -8.77 -20.80
N LEU A 145 -10.75 -9.40 -19.74
CA LEU A 145 -11.07 -10.80 -19.44
C LEU A 145 -12.56 -10.99 -19.13
N SER A 146 -13.19 -10.06 -18.40
CA SER A 146 -14.63 -10.10 -18.12
C SER A 146 -15.50 -9.87 -19.36
N ALA A 147 -14.94 -9.31 -20.44
CA ALA A 147 -15.63 -9.14 -21.71
C ALA A 147 -15.47 -10.36 -22.64
N VAL A 148 -14.38 -11.13 -22.50
CA VAL A 148 -14.02 -12.24 -23.40
C VAL A 148 -14.38 -13.60 -22.79
N LEU A 149 -14.19 -13.78 -21.48
CA LEU A 149 -14.41 -15.05 -20.78
C LEU A 149 -15.81 -15.11 -20.17
N ARG A 150 -16.42 -16.29 -20.20
CA ARG A 150 -17.66 -16.56 -19.47
C ARG A 150 -17.39 -16.58 -17.96
N PRO A 151 -18.41 -16.30 -17.11
CA PRO A 151 -18.25 -16.31 -15.64
C PRO A 151 -17.65 -17.61 -15.09
N GLU A 152 -18.02 -18.78 -15.67
CA GLU A 152 -17.50 -20.09 -15.26
C GLU A 152 -16.01 -20.24 -15.61
N GLU A 153 -15.59 -19.77 -16.79
CA GLU A 153 -14.20 -19.80 -17.22
C GLU A 153 -13.34 -18.86 -16.36
N MET A 154 -13.88 -17.66 -16.05
CA MET A 154 -13.22 -16.73 -15.16
C MET A 154 -13.06 -17.32 -13.74
N ALA A 155 -14.10 -17.97 -13.21
CA ALA A 155 -14.07 -18.61 -11.89
C ALA A 155 -13.15 -19.84 -11.83
N GLY A 156 -13.07 -20.61 -12.94
CA GLY A 156 -12.26 -21.81 -13.02
C GLY A 156 -10.76 -21.52 -13.16
N TRP A 157 -10.36 -20.81 -14.20
CA TRP A 157 -8.96 -20.61 -14.55
C TRP A 157 -8.59 -19.16 -14.92
N GLY A 158 -9.55 -18.37 -15.40
CA GLY A 158 -9.31 -17.03 -15.96
C GLY A 158 -8.65 -16.07 -14.98
N TRP A 159 -8.90 -16.20 -13.69
CA TRP A 159 -8.27 -15.40 -12.64
C TRP A 159 -6.75 -15.61 -12.54
N ARG A 160 -6.20 -16.68 -13.10
CA ARG A 160 -4.74 -16.93 -13.15
C ARG A 160 -4.03 -16.06 -14.18
N ILE A 161 -4.72 -15.67 -15.27
CA ILE A 161 -4.14 -14.90 -16.37
C ILE A 161 -3.49 -13.61 -15.90
N PRO A 162 -4.14 -12.74 -15.10
CA PRO A 162 -3.52 -11.50 -14.63
C PRO A 162 -2.27 -11.73 -13.78
N LEU A 163 -2.23 -12.82 -12.99
CA LEU A 163 -1.06 -13.19 -12.20
C LEU A 163 0.12 -13.63 -13.10
N LEU A 164 -0.16 -14.43 -14.10
CA LEU A 164 0.84 -14.89 -15.06
C LEU A 164 1.35 -13.75 -15.94
N LEU A 165 0.47 -12.87 -16.42
CA LEU A 165 0.85 -11.68 -17.19
C LEU A 165 1.74 -10.75 -16.35
N GLY A 166 1.39 -10.53 -15.05
CA GLY A 166 2.26 -9.80 -14.13
C GLY A 166 3.63 -10.44 -13.95
N SER A 167 3.67 -11.78 -13.94
CA SER A 167 4.92 -12.53 -13.83
C SER A 167 5.79 -12.43 -15.08
N MET A 168 5.22 -12.23 -16.27
CA MET A 168 5.99 -12.02 -17.51
C MET A 168 6.83 -10.75 -17.50
N LEU A 169 6.53 -9.78 -16.64
CA LEU A 169 7.35 -8.59 -16.45
C LEU A 169 8.64 -8.86 -15.65
N ILE A 170 8.71 -9.98 -14.92
CA ILE A 170 9.83 -10.28 -14.01
C ILE A 170 11.17 -10.38 -14.74
N PRO A 171 11.32 -11.11 -15.88
CA PRO A 171 12.58 -11.17 -16.60
C PRO A 171 13.06 -9.78 -17.06
N PHE A 172 12.14 -8.94 -17.53
CA PHE A 172 12.46 -7.57 -17.94
C PHE A 172 12.92 -6.72 -16.75
N LEU A 173 12.20 -6.78 -15.62
CA LEU A 173 12.60 -6.08 -14.39
C LEU A 173 13.93 -6.61 -13.84
N PHE A 174 14.18 -7.92 -13.95
CA PHE A 174 15.45 -8.51 -13.55
C PHE A 174 16.62 -7.98 -14.41
N MET A 175 16.44 -7.91 -15.72
CA MET A 175 17.42 -7.33 -16.65
C MET A 175 17.66 -5.84 -16.33
N LEU A 176 16.61 -5.06 -16.13
CA LEU A 176 16.70 -3.65 -15.79
C LEU A 176 17.43 -3.43 -14.45
N ARG A 177 17.06 -4.19 -13.40
CA ARG A 177 17.70 -4.08 -12.07
C ARG A 177 19.15 -4.62 -12.07
N SER A 178 19.47 -5.58 -12.92
CA SER A 178 20.82 -6.12 -13.05
C SER A 178 21.80 -5.14 -13.70
N SER A 179 21.32 -4.19 -14.51
CA SER A 179 22.12 -3.15 -15.14
C SER A 179 22.38 -1.93 -14.24
N LEU A 180 21.72 -1.85 -13.06
CA LEU A 180 21.95 -0.75 -12.12
C LEU A 180 23.35 -0.82 -11.52
N ALA A 181 24.06 0.31 -11.56
CA ALA A 181 25.31 0.47 -10.82
C ALA A 181 25.04 0.72 -9.33
N GLU A 182 25.99 0.32 -8.49
CA GLU A 182 25.94 0.75 -7.08
C GLU A 182 26.19 2.26 -7.00
N THR A 183 25.51 2.93 -6.06
CA THR A 183 25.67 4.38 -5.88
C THR A 183 26.99 4.70 -5.18
N ASP A 184 27.62 5.83 -5.58
CA ASP A 184 28.86 6.29 -4.94
C ASP A 184 28.72 6.49 -3.45
N GLU A 185 27.54 6.91 -2.98
CA GLU A 185 27.19 7.03 -1.55
C GLU A 185 27.24 5.67 -0.82
N PHE A 186 26.78 4.58 -1.47
CA PHE A 186 26.86 3.24 -0.89
C PHE A 186 28.32 2.77 -0.77
N ILE A 187 29.13 3.06 -1.81
CA ILE A 187 30.55 2.70 -1.82
C ILE A 187 31.31 3.50 -0.75
N ALA A 188 30.96 4.79 -0.57
CA ALA A 188 31.60 5.68 0.40
C ALA A 188 31.18 5.43 1.86
N ARG A 189 30.09 4.71 2.13
CA ARG A 189 29.62 4.44 3.50
C ARG A 189 30.60 3.55 4.27
N LYS A 190 31.22 4.12 5.32
CA LYS A 190 32.14 3.41 6.23
C LYS A 190 31.41 2.54 7.27
N HIS A 191 30.20 2.94 7.68
CA HIS A 191 29.39 2.23 8.68
C HIS A 191 28.10 1.70 8.06
N ARG A 192 27.81 0.44 8.28
CA ARG A 192 26.61 -0.27 7.82
C ARG A 192 25.84 -0.75 9.04
N PRO A 193 24.66 -0.21 9.33
CA PRO A 193 23.92 -0.56 10.54
C PRO A 193 23.52 -2.05 10.51
N SER A 194 23.73 -2.72 11.62
CA SER A 194 23.28 -4.09 11.81
C SER A 194 21.78 -4.17 12.01
N THR A 195 21.18 -5.35 11.80
CA THR A 195 19.76 -5.59 12.06
C THR A 195 19.37 -5.20 13.51
N SER A 196 20.25 -5.47 14.47
CA SER A 196 20.03 -5.13 15.88
C SER A 196 20.08 -3.62 16.12
N GLU A 197 20.95 -2.90 15.45
CA GLU A 197 21.02 -1.43 15.52
C GLU A 197 19.77 -0.78 14.93
N ILE A 198 19.30 -1.26 13.78
CA ILE A 198 18.04 -0.81 13.16
C ILE A 198 16.88 -1.04 14.14
N TRP A 199 16.78 -2.26 14.70
CA TRP A 199 15.74 -2.59 15.66
C TRP A 199 15.80 -1.71 16.91
N ARG A 200 16.98 -1.54 17.51
CA ARG A 200 17.18 -0.67 18.68
C ARG A 200 16.75 0.76 18.38
N THR A 201 17.12 1.29 17.22
CA THR A 201 16.79 2.67 16.84
C THR A 201 15.29 2.84 16.57
N VAL A 202 14.63 1.86 15.95
CA VAL A 202 13.17 1.83 15.79
C VAL A 202 12.49 1.82 17.16
N MET A 203 12.95 0.97 18.09
CA MET A 203 12.39 0.88 19.44
C MET A 203 12.62 2.16 20.27
N THR A 204 13.76 2.81 20.12
CA THR A 204 14.02 4.09 20.78
C THR A 204 13.05 5.19 20.32
N ASN A 205 12.63 5.14 19.06
CA ASN A 205 11.69 6.11 18.46
C ASN A 205 10.23 5.58 18.39
N TRP A 206 9.85 4.61 19.22
CA TRP A 206 8.58 3.91 19.15
C TRP A 206 7.34 4.81 19.09
N ARG A 207 7.35 5.95 19.82
CA ARG A 207 6.24 6.92 19.79
C ARG A 207 6.03 7.52 18.41
N LEU A 208 7.13 7.88 17.74
CA LEU A 208 7.08 8.40 16.38
C LEU A 208 6.65 7.33 15.37
N ILE A 209 7.09 6.09 15.56
CA ILE A 209 6.68 4.93 14.74
C ILE A 209 5.18 4.67 14.89
N ILE A 210 4.64 4.67 16.11
CA ILE A 210 3.19 4.47 16.33
C ILE A 210 2.37 5.61 15.72
N LEU A 211 2.79 6.87 15.91
CA LEU A 211 2.10 8.00 15.29
C LEU A 211 2.21 7.96 13.75
N GLY A 212 3.36 7.58 13.21
CA GLY A 212 3.54 7.35 11.77
C GLY A 212 2.66 6.20 11.24
N MET A 213 2.52 5.11 12.01
CA MET A 213 1.61 4.01 11.71
C MET A 213 0.15 4.51 11.69
N MET A 214 -0.29 5.25 12.71
CA MET A 214 -1.66 5.81 12.77
C MET A 214 -1.93 6.76 11.59
N LEU A 215 -0.97 7.62 11.26
CA LEU A 215 -1.04 8.52 10.11
C LEU A 215 -1.22 7.73 8.81
N THR A 216 -0.45 6.68 8.62
CA THR A 216 -0.45 5.83 7.42
C THR A 216 -1.69 4.94 7.32
N THR A 217 -2.35 4.63 8.46
CA THR A 217 -3.54 3.75 8.49
C THR A 217 -4.67 4.31 7.63
N THR A 218 -4.92 5.62 7.66
CA THR A 218 -5.92 6.28 6.78
C THR A 218 -5.66 5.99 5.31
N THR A 219 -4.40 6.12 4.90
CA THR A 219 -3.98 5.85 3.52
C THR A 219 -4.18 4.38 3.14
N THR A 220 -3.65 3.45 3.94
CA THR A 220 -3.65 2.03 3.58
C THR A 220 -5.05 1.44 3.60
N VAL A 221 -5.87 1.77 4.59
CA VAL A 221 -7.27 1.29 4.67
C VAL A 221 -8.07 1.81 3.48
N THR A 222 -7.99 3.12 3.19
CA THR A 222 -8.72 3.70 2.04
C THR A 222 -8.25 3.07 0.73
N PHE A 223 -6.93 2.96 0.53
CA PHE A 223 -6.35 2.38 -0.68
C PHE A 223 -6.83 0.94 -0.93
N TYR A 224 -6.75 0.06 0.07
CA TYR A 224 -7.15 -1.33 -0.11
C TYR A 224 -8.67 -1.50 -0.25
N LEU A 225 -9.47 -0.63 0.37
CA LEU A 225 -10.91 -0.64 0.17
C LEU A 225 -11.26 -0.30 -1.28
N ILE A 226 -10.75 0.83 -1.81
CA ILE A 226 -11.16 1.34 -3.13
C ILE A 226 -10.46 0.66 -4.31
N THR A 227 -9.30 0.00 -4.08
CA THR A 227 -8.57 -0.66 -5.17
C THR A 227 -8.66 -2.18 -5.09
N ALA A 228 -8.43 -2.81 -3.95
CA ALA A 228 -8.37 -4.25 -3.83
C ALA A 228 -9.73 -4.89 -3.55
N TYR A 229 -10.57 -4.24 -2.75
CA TYR A 229 -11.86 -4.78 -2.32
C TYR A 229 -13.04 -4.36 -3.21
N MET A 230 -12.92 -3.25 -3.93
CA MET A 230 -14.01 -2.70 -4.74
C MET A 230 -14.65 -3.72 -5.72
N PRO A 231 -13.88 -4.55 -6.47
CA PRO A 231 -14.49 -5.57 -7.32
C PRO A 231 -15.29 -6.62 -6.55
N THR A 232 -14.76 -7.07 -5.40
CA THR A 232 -15.46 -8.03 -4.52
C THR A 232 -16.71 -7.40 -3.91
N TYR A 233 -16.62 -6.17 -3.43
CA TYR A 233 -17.76 -5.45 -2.87
C TYR A 233 -18.86 -5.22 -3.91
N GLY A 234 -18.50 -4.76 -5.11
CA GLY A 234 -19.44 -4.57 -6.22
C GLY A 234 -20.15 -5.85 -6.62
N GLY A 235 -19.41 -6.95 -6.81
CA GLY A 235 -19.95 -8.23 -7.23
C GLY A 235 -20.69 -8.98 -6.12
N SER A 236 -20.02 -9.25 -5.00
CA SER A 236 -20.56 -10.15 -3.95
C SER A 236 -21.55 -9.45 -3.01
N VAL A 237 -21.45 -8.13 -2.79
CA VAL A 237 -22.28 -7.40 -1.83
C VAL A 237 -23.37 -6.59 -2.53
N LEU A 238 -23.05 -5.90 -3.62
CA LEU A 238 -23.98 -5.04 -4.34
C LEU A 238 -24.65 -5.73 -5.53
N HIS A 239 -24.22 -6.95 -5.89
CA HIS A 239 -24.71 -7.76 -7.01
C HIS A 239 -24.62 -7.05 -8.37
N LEU A 240 -23.60 -6.21 -8.55
CA LEU A 240 -23.26 -5.60 -9.82
C LEU A 240 -22.42 -6.56 -10.68
N THR A 241 -22.37 -6.31 -11.98
CA THR A 241 -21.58 -7.14 -12.89
C THR A 241 -20.08 -6.97 -12.63
N ALA A 242 -19.29 -7.99 -12.94
CA ALA A 242 -17.84 -7.93 -12.87
C ALA A 242 -17.27 -6.80 -13.73
N LYS A 243 -17.87 -6.58 -14.92
CA LYS A 243 -17.49 -5.49 -15.84
C LYS A 243 -17.69 -4.12 -15.20
N GLU A 244 -18.84 -3.87 -14.56
CA GLU A 244 -19.12 -2.60 -13.87
C GLU A 244 -18.14 -2.36 -12.72
N SER A 245 -17.89 -3.37 -11.90
CA SER A 245 -16.98 -3.28 -10.76
C SER A 245 -15.53 -3.02 -11.19
N MET A 246 -15.06 -3.66 -12.27
CA MET A 246 -13.72 -3.42 -12.83
C MET A 246 -13.61 -2.05 -13.48
N LEU A 247 -14.67 -1.57 -14.16
CA LEU A 247 -14.70 -0.23 -14.75
C LEU A 247 -14.60 0.85 -13.65
N VAL A 248 -15.32 0.68 -12.54
CA VAL A 248 -15.18 1.59 -11.38
C VAL A 248 -13.74 1.58 -10.85
N THR A 249 -13.12 0.40 -10.72
CA THR A 249 -11.75 0.29 -10.23
C THR A 249 -10.75 0.98 -11.18
N LEU A 250 -10.98 0.88 -12.49
CA LEU A 250 -10.21 1.60 -13.51
C LEU A 250 -10.33 3.12 -13.33
N CYS A 251 -11.56 3.64 -13.21
CA CYS A 251 -11.81 5.07 -13.00
C CYS A 251 -11.19 5.57 -11.69
N VAL A 252 -11.27 4.80 -10.61
CA VAL A 252 -10.63 5.08 -9.32
C VAL A 252 -9.10 5.14 -9.46
N GLY A 253 -8.49 4.21 -10.19
CA GLY A 253 -7.05 4.21 -10.46
C GLY A 253 -6.59 5.46 -11.22
N ILE A 254 -7.32 5.86 -12.26
CA ILE A 254 -7.07 7.09 -13.04
C ILE A 254 -7.24 8.33 -12.15
N SER A 255 -8.31 8.40 -11.38
CA SER A 255 -8.58 9.49 -10.45
C SER A 255 -7.44 9.63 -9.42
N ASN A 256 -7.02 8.53 -8.80
CA ASN A 256 -5.89 8.52 -7.87
C ASN A 256 -4.60 9.02 -8.52
N LEU A 257 -4.31 8.56 -9.76
CA LEU A 257 -3.12 8.99 -10.50
C LEU A 257 -3.09 10.49 -10.73
N CYS A 258 -4.26 11.12 -10.93
CA CYS A 258 -4.39 12.57 -11.10
C CYS A 258 -4.30 13.31 -9.75
N PHE A 259 -5.07 12.87 -8.73
CA PHE A 259 -5.13 13.58 -7.45
C PHE A 259 -3.81 13.55 -6.68
N LEU A 260 -3.07 12.45 -6.71
CA LEU A 260 -1.82 12.31 -5.96
C LEU A 260 -0.79 13.41 -6.27
N PRO A 261 -0.35 13.63 -7.52
CA PRO A 261 0.64 14.68 -7.82
C PRO A 261 0.07 16.09 -7.65
N ILE A 262 -1.21 16.32 -7.98
CA ILE A 262 -1.87 17.63 -7.80
C ILE A 262 -1.88 18.01 -6.33
N MET A 263 -2.29 17.11 -5.46
CA MET A 263 -2.38 17.38 -4.02
C MET A 263 -1.01 17.34 -3.34
N GLY A 264 -0.06 16.56 -3.87
CA GLY A 264 1.34 16.65 -3.49
C GLY A 264 1.91 18.04 -3.75
N ALA A 265 1.69 18.58 -4.95
CA ALA A 265 2.09 19.94 -5.31
C ALA A 265 1.35 21.02 -4.50
N LEU A 266 0.05 20.82 -4.24
CA LEU A 266 -0.73 21.73 -3.39
C LEU A 266 -0.18 21.73 -1.96
N SER A 267 0.22 20.59 -1.43
CA SER A 267 0.83 20.48 -0.11
C SER A 267 2.15 21.24 0.01
N ASP A 268 2.88 21.40 -1.08
CA ASP A 268 4.10 22.23 -1.13
C ASP A 268 3.82 23.73 -0.96
N LYS A 269 2.63 24.18 -1.39
CA LYS A 269 2.22 25.60 -1.33
C LYS A 269 1.48 25.94 -0.03
N VAL A 270 0.51 25.11 0.36
CA VAL A 270 -0.40 25.36 1.49
C VAL A 270 0.15 24.81 2.81
N GLY A 271 1.14 23.91 2.72
CA GLY A 271 1.66 23.15 3.86
C GLY A 271 0.97 21.80 4.04
N ARG A 272 1.61 20.91 4.81
CA ARG A 272 1.14 19.52 5.01
C ARG A 272 -0.04 19.45 5.97
N ARG A 273 0.08 20.18 7.10
CA ARG A 273 -0.85 20.12 8.24
C ARG A 273 -2.31 20.41 7.86
N PRO A 274 -2.66 21.52 7.17
CA PRO A 274 -4.05 21.83 6.89
C PRO A 274 -4.72 20.78 5.99
N LEU A 275 -3.98 20.25 5.00
CA LEU A 275 -4.50 19.20 4.12
C LEU A 275 -4.71 17.87 4.86
N LEU A 276 -3.77 17.49 5.72
CA LEU A 276 -3.90 16.28 6.55
C LEU A 276 -5.10 16.36 7.48
N ILE A 277 -5.30 17.49 8.17
CA ILE A 277 -6.45 17.70 9.05
C ILE A 277 -7.76 17.67 8.25
N LEU A 278 -7.82 18.41 7.13
CA LEU A 278 -9.03 18.50 6.31
C LEU A 278 -9.44 17.10 5.81
N PHE A 279 -8.54 16.39 5.14
CA PHE A 279 -8.89 15.12 4.51
C PHE A 279 -9.02 13.96 5.48
N SER A 280 -8.34 13.96 6.63
CA SER A 280 -8.64 13.00 7.69
C SER A 280 -9.99 13.26 8.37
N THR A 281 -10.40 14.53 8.51
CA THR A 281 -11.74 14.89 9.01
C THR A 281 -12.84 14.46 8.02
N ILE A 282 -12.63 14.69 6.72
CA ILE A 282 -13.55 14.21 5.68
C ILE A 282 -13.61 12.67 5.69
N ALA A 283 -12.45 12.00 5.82
CA ALA A 283 -12.35 10.53 5.93
C ALA A 283 -12.99 9.98 7.21
N LEU A 284 -13.10 10.77 8.27
CA LEU A 284 -13.80 10.39 9.50
C LEU A 284 -15.33 10.46 9.34
N ILE A 285 -15.82 11.52 8.69
CA ILE A 285 -17.27 11.85 8.72
C ILE A 285 -18.02 11.22 7.54
N THR A 286 -17.43 11.22 6.34
CA THR A 286 -18.21 10.95 5.11
C THR A 286 -18.33 9.48 4.69
N PRO A 287 -17.44 8.54 5.03
CA PRO A 287 -17.49 7.20 4.44
C PRO A 287 -18.78 6.43 4.75
N TYR A 288 -19.23 6.47 5.99
CA TYR A 288 -20.43 5.74 6.37
C TYR A 288 -21.71 6.31 5.71
N PRO A 289 -21.97 7.63 5.72
CA PRO A 289 -23.09 8.22 4.97
C PRO A 289 -23.04 7.94 3.46
N VAL A 290 -21.85 8.01 2.85
CA VAL A 290 -21.67 7.73 1.41
C VAL A 290 -21.99 6.27 1.09
N LEU A 291 -21.56 5.32 1.91
CA LEU A 291 -21.89 3.91 1.72
C LEU A 291 -23.37 3.64 2.03
N LEU A 292 -23.99 4.29 3.02
CA LEU A 292 -25.43 4.20 3.23
C LEU A 292 -26.22 4.66 2.00
N TRP A 293 -25.83 5.78 1.40
CA TRP A 293 -26.43 6.26 0.16
C TRP A 293 -26.22 5.27 -1.00
N LEU A 294 -25.03 4.67 -1.11
CA LEU A 294 -24.75 3.67 -2.13
C LEU A 294 -25.64 2.44 -1.98
N VAL A 295 -25.76 1.88 -0.78
CA VAL A 295 -26.51 0.64 -0.55
C VAL A 295 -28.01 0.81 -0.57
N SER A 296 -28.53 2.05 -0.44
CA SER A 296 -29.98 2.33 -0.52
C SER A 296 -30.57 2.05 -1.91
N ALA A 297 -29.79 2.21 -2.99
CA ALA A 297 -30.15 1.84 -4.34
C ALA A 297 -28.87 1.52 -5.15
N PRO A 298 -28.32 0.32 -5.02
CA PRO A 298 -27.07 -0.06 -5.67
C PRO A 298 -27.16 0.10 -7.18
N SER A 299 -26.19 0.81 -7.76
CA SER A 299 -26.07 1.00 -9.19
C SER A 299 -24.61 1.31 -9.56
N PHE A 300 -24.26 1.09 -10.82
CA PHE A 300 -22.94 1.48 -11.35
C PHE A 300 -22.63 2.96 -11.08
N GLY A 301 -23.57 3.87 -11.35
CA GLY A 301 -23.35 5.31 -11.14
C GLY A 301 -23.08 5.67 -9.69
N ARG A 302 -23.81 5.06 -8.73
CA ARG A 302 -23.58 5.30 -7.31
C ARG A 302 -22.25 4.69 -6.83
N LEU A 303 -21.90 3.49 -7.31
CA LEU A 303 -20.62 2.89 -6.97
C LEU A 303 -19.46 3.71 -7.52
N LEU A 304 -19.57 4.21 -8.76
CA LEU A 304 -18.60 5.10 -9.36
C LEU A 304 -18.45 6.40 -8.57
N ALA A 305 -19.56 7.05 -8.23
CA ALA A 305 -19.52 8.29 -7.46
C ALA A 305 -18.89 8.10 -6.07
N ALA A 306 -19.24 7.03 -5.35
CA ALA A 306 -18.63 6.69 -4.07
C ALA A 306 -17.13 6.36 -4.22
N GLY A 307 -16.77 5.59 -5.24
CA GLY A 307 -15.37 5.25 -5.54
C GLY A 307 -14.53 6.49 -5.85
N LEU A 308 -15.04 7.42 -6.66
CA LEU A 308 -14.37 8.70 -6.98
C LEU A 308 -14.28 9.61 -5.75
N TRP A 309 -15.30 9.65 -4.90
CA TRP A 309 -15.26 10.38 -3.64
C TRP A 309 -14.13 9.87 -2.72
N PHE A 310 -14.05 8.56 -2.52
CA PHE A 310 -12.97 7.96 -1.71
C PHE A 310 -11.60 8.08 -2.39
N SER A 311 -11.54 8.07 -3.72
CA SER A 311 -10.32 8.34 -4.48
C SER A 311 -9.80 9.77 -4.24
N MET A 312 -10.69 10.75 -4.25
CA MET A 312 -10.34 12.13 -3.92
C MET A 312 -9.77 12.23 -2.49
N ILE A 313 -10.42 11.61 -1.51
CA ILE A 313 -9.93 11.58 -0.12
C ILE A 313 -8.55 10.91 -0.06
N PHE A 314 -8.40 9.73 -0.66
CA PHE A 314 -7.13 9.00 -0.68
C PHE A 314 -6.01 9.81 -1.33
N GLY A 315 -6.21 10.30 -2.56
CA GLY A 315 -5.20 11.03 -3.31
C GLY A 315 -4.77 12.32 -2.61
N SER A 316 -5.74 13.03 -2.02
CA SER A 316 -5.49 14.28 -1.32
C SER A 316 -4.75 14.09 0.00
N TYR A 317 -5.19 13.13 0.80
CA TYR A 317 -4.52 12.80 2.05
C TYR A 317 -3.12 12.21 1.82
N ASN A 318 -3.01 11.21 0.95
CA ASN A 318 -1.77 10.50 0.70
C ASN A 318 -0.71 11.36 0.02
N GLY A 319 -1.10 12.27 -0.90
CA GLY A 319 -0.20 13.22 -1.52
C GLY A 319 0.55 14.13 -0.53
N SER A 320 -0.09 14.41 0.63
CA SER A 320 0.51 15.18 1.72
C SER A 320 1.16 14.29 2.78
N MET A 321 0.60 13.11 3.05
CA MET A 321 1.00 12.24 4.14
C MET A 321 2.38 11.62 3.92
N VAL A 322 2.65 11.12 2.72
CA VAL A 322 3.92 10.43 2.44
C VAL A 322 5.11 11.38 2.61
N VAL A 323 5.02 12.59 2.07
CA VAL A 323 6.08 13.59 2.24
C VAL A 323 6.19 14.04 3.71
N PHE A 324 5.06 14.26 4.40
CA PHE A 324 5.08 14.62 5.83
C PHE A 324 5.76 13.54 6.66
N LEU A 325 5.47 12.27 6.41
CA LEU A 325 6.11 11.15 7.12
C LEU A 325 7.63 11.10 6.87
N THR A 326 8.11 11.45 5.66
CA THR A 326 9.56 11.56 5.42
C THR A 326 10.19 12.74 6.17
N GLU A 327 9.46 13.84 6.31
CA GLU A 327 9.95 15.06 6.98
C GLU A 327 10.05 14.92 8.49
N ILE A 328 9.12 14.19 9.14
CA ILE A 328 9.13 14.00 10.59
C ILE A 328 10.12 12.95 11.08
N MET A 329 10.55 12.03 10.19
CA MET A 329 11.51 10.99 10.58
C MET A 329 12.92 11.55 10.70
N PRO A 330 13.63 11.28 11.83
CA PRO A 330 15.03 11.66 12.00
C PRO A 330 15.92 11.09 10.90
N VAL A 331 16.94 11.85 10.47
CA VAL A 331 17.80 11.50 9.31
C VAL A 331 18.43 10.10 9.45
N ASN A 332 18.88 9.76 10.65
CA ASN A 332 19.54 8.48 10.96
C ASN A 332 18.61 7.27 10.87
N VAL A 333 17.28 7.46 10.92
CA VAL A 333 16.27 6.38 10.85
C VAL A 333 15.20 6.63 9.80
N ARG A 334 15.39 7.60 8.94
CA ARG A 334 14.36 8.05 8.00
C ARG A 334 13.83 6.90 7.13
N VAL A 335 14.70 6.13 6.50
CA VAL A 335 14.30 5.01 5.65
C VAL A 335 13.69 3.87 6.45
N SER A 336 14.37 3.42 7.50
CA SER A 336 13.92 2.27 8.31
C SER A 336 12.67 2.62 9.13
N GLY A 337 12.61 3.80 9.74
CA GLY A 337 11.46 4.27 10.51
C GLY A 337 10.22 4.45 9.64
N PHE A 338 10.38 5.10 8.48
CA PHE A 338 9.30 5.22 7.49
C PHE A 338 8.80 3.84 7.05
N SER A 339 9.73 2.97 6.58
CA SER A 339 9.38 1.62 6.09
C SER A 339 8.68 0.79 7.15
N PHE A 340 9.13 0.86 8.39
CA PHE A 340 8.57 0.10 9.49
C PHE A 340 7.17 0.62 9.89
N ALA A 341 6.98 1.94 10.04
CA ALA A 341 5.69 2.55 10.34
C ALA A 341 4.66 2.25 9.23
N TYR A 342 5.08 2.41 7.97
CA TYR A 342 4.23 2.13 6.80
C TYR A 342 3.86 0.63 6.72
N SER A 343 4.83 -0.25 6.96
CA SER A 343 4.62 -1.70 6.93
C SER A 343 3.73 -2.19 8.06
N LEU A 344 3.83 -1.61 9.27
CA LEU A 344 2.92 -1.89 10.38
C LEU A 344 1.48 -1.49 10.05
N ALA A 345 1.26 -0.26 9.53
CA ALA A 345 -0.07 0.19 9.14
C ALA A 345 -0.68 -0.72 8.07
N THR A 346 0.12 -1.05 7.05
CA THR A 346 -0.33 -1.93 5.96
C THR A 346 -0.58 -3.36 6.45
N GLY A 347 0.30 -3.89 7.31
CA GLY A 347 0.21 -5.25 7.84
C GLY A 347 -0.97 -5.45 8.77
N LEU A 348 -1.21 -4.51 9.69
CA LEU A 348 -2.25 -4.65 10.71
C LEU A 348 -3.64 -4.19 10.21
N PHE A 349 -3.69 -3.15 9.39
CA PHE A 349 -4.96 -2.53 8.99
C PHE A 349 -5.23 -2.67 7.49
N GLY A 350 -4.30 -2.19 6.64
CA GLY A 350 -4.52 -2.11 5.21
C GLY A 350 -4.79 -3.46 4.54
N GLY A 351 -3.89 -4.42 4.74
CA GLY A 351 -3.98 -5.75 4.12
C GLY A 351 -5.21 -6.54 4.56
N PHE A 352 -5.69 -6.35 5.80
CA PHE A 352 -6.90 -6.98 6.31
C PHE A 352 -8.18 -6.20 6.02
N THR A 353 -8.11 -5.00 5.44
CA THR A 353 -9.30 -4.19 5.13
C THR A 353 -10.38 -4.97 4.37
N PRO A 354 -10.08 -5.77 3.31
CA PRO A 354 -11.10 -6.57 2.64
C PRO A 354 -11.76 -7.60 3.55
N ALA A 355 -10.99 -8.28 4.41
CA ALA A 355 -11.49 -9.27 5.35
C ALA A 355 -12.34 -8.62 6.45
N VAL A 356 -11.86 -7.52 7.05
CA VAL A 356 -12.60 -6.76 8.08
C VAL A 356 -13.90 -6.20 7.51
N ALA A 357 -13.87 -5.63 6.30
CA ALA A 357 -15.05 -5.12 5.62
C ALA A 357 -16.09 -6.23 5.39
N THR A 358 -15.67 -7.39 4.91
CA THR A 358 -16.55 -8.55 4.68
C THR A 358 -17.11 -9.10 5.99
N TRP A 359 -16.28 -9.19 7.03
CA TRP A 359 -16.68 -9.63 8.36
C TRP A 359 -17.71 -8.68 8.99
N LEU A 360 -17.47 -7.37 8.95
CA LEU A 360 -18.39 -6.38 9.48
C LEU A 360 -19.76 -6.44 8.80
N ILE A 361 -19.80 -6.64 7.49
CA ILE A 361 -21.06 -6.81 6.74
C ILE A 361 -21.79 -8.08 7.21
N HIS A 362 -21.07 -9.17 7.38
CA HIS A 362 -21.65 -10.46 7.78
C HIS A 362 -22.26 -10.40 9.19
N GLU A 363 -21.51 -9.87 10.16
CA GLU A 363 -21.94 -9.81 11.57
C GLU A 363 -23.12 -8.84 11.79
N THR A 364 -23.14 -7.74 11.04
CA THR A 364 -24.14 -6.69 11.27
C THR A 364 -25.33 -6.74 10.30
N GLY A 365 -25.20 -7.50 9.20
CA GLY A 365 -26.17 -7.49 8.10
C GLY A 365 -26.19 -6.15 7.32
N ASN A 366 -25.39 -5.17 7.71
CA ASN A 366 -25.37 -3.82 7.11
C ASN A 366 -24.24 -3.69 6.08
N ARG A 367 -24.61 -3.57 4.81
CA ARG A 367 -23.68 -3.45 3.69
C ARG A 367 -22.84 -2.15 3.71
N ALA A 368 -23.22 -1.14 4.51
CA ALA A 368 -22.48 0.13 4.64
C ALA A 368 -21.38 0.11 5.73
N MET A 369 -21.26 -0.96 6.51
CA MET A 369 -20.31 -1.07 7.62
C MET A 369 -18.83 -0.84 7.26
N PRO A 370 -18.34 -1.17 6.05
CA PRO A 370 -16.98 -0.78 5.64
C PRO A 370 -16.69 0.72 5.75
N GLY A 371 -17.74 1.57 5.69
CA GLY A 371 -17.62 3.01 5.92
C GLY A 371 -17.16 3.35 7.34
N LEU A 372 -17.62 2.64 8.36
CA LEU A 372 -17.14 2.84 9.74
C LEU A 372 -15.69 2.42 9.92
N TRP A 373 -15.24 1.39 9.20
CA TRP A 373 -13.82 1.02 9.19
C TRP A 373 -12.94 2.12 8.60
N LEU A 374 -13.40 2.77 7.50
CA LEU A 374 -12.73 3.96 6.97
C LEU A 374 -12.77 5.14 7.94
N SER A 375 -13.90 5.38 8.59
CA SER A 375 -14.05 6.44 9.60
C SER A 375 -13.09 6.23 10.77
N PHE A 376 -12.94 4.99 11.24
CA PHE A 376 -11.94 4.64 12.25
C PHE A 376 -10.51 4.96 11.79
N ALA A 377 -10.16 4.61 10.55
CA ALA A 377 -8.87 4.95 9.97
C ALA A 377 -8.67 6.48 9.87
N GLY A 378 -9.72 7.22 9.48
CA GLY A 378 -9.73 8.68 9.45
C GLY A 378 -9.48 9.29 10.83
N LEU A 379 -10.08 8.73 11.89
CA LEU A 379 -9.86 9.13 13.27
C LEU A 379 -8.40 8.93 13.69
N MET A 380 -7.81 7.79 13.35
CA MET A 380 -6.39 7.51 13.64
C MET A 380 -5.47 8.54 12.97
N GLY A 381 -5.71 8.83 11.67
CA GLY A 381 -4.93 9.83 10.93
C GLY A 381 -5.07 11.24 11.47
N LEU A 382 -6.30 11.64 11.83
CA LEU A 382 -6.59 12.94 12.44
C LEU A 382 -5.86 13.09 13.78
N THR A 383 -6.00 12.10 14.66
CA THR A 383 -5.33 12.09 15.98
C THR A 383 -3.82 12.17 15.82
N ALA A 384 -3.23 11.36 14.95
CA ALA A 384 -1.79 11.38 14.69
C ALA A 384 -1.34 12.75 14.15
N THR A 385 -2.10 13.34 13.22
CA THR A 385 -1.79 14.66 12.66
C THR A 385 -1.81 15.74 13.73
N LEU A 386 -2.83 15.75 14.58
CA LEU A 386 -2.96 16.75 15.66
C LEU A 386 -1.82 16.61 16.68
N VAL A 387 -1.46 15.40 17.09
CA VAL A 387 -0.36 15.15 18.03
C VAL A 387 0.99 15.54 17.43
N LEU A 388 1.28 15.10 16.19
CA LEU A 388 2.55 15.36 15.52
C LEU A 388 2.76 16.84 15.17
N THR A 389 1.70 17.61 15.03
CA THR A 389 1.74 19.03 14.69
C THR A 389 1.47 19.94 15.89
N ALA A 390 1.31 19.38 17.10
CA ALA A 390 1.08 20.15 18.32
C ALA A 390 2.31 20.99 18.71
N PRO A 391 2.11 22.22 19.24
CA PRO A 391 3.19 23.00 19.81
C PRO A 391 3.83 22.22 20.99
N GLY A 392 5.13 21.94 20.91
CA GLY A 392 5.86 21.19 21.96
C GLY A 392 6.15 19.72 21.63
N PHE A 393 5.62 19.15 20.55
CA PHE A 393 6.08 17.85 20.08
C PHE A 393 7.50 17.99 19.50
N LYS A 394 8.50 17.57 20.28
CA LYS A 394 9.91 17.61 19.83
C LYS A 394 10.13 16.57 18.74
N HIS A 395 10.12 17.01 17.50
CA HIS A 395 10.70 16.24 16.41
C HIS A 395 12.20 16.16 16.65
N GLY A 396 12.79 14.97 16.59
CA GLY A 396 14.25 14.81 16.69
C GLY A 396 15.07 15.49 15.57
N ALA A 397 14.44 16.36 14.79
CA ALA A 397 14.94 17.02 13.59
C ALA A 397 15.71 18.35 13.86
N HIS A 398 15.80 18.84 15.09
CA HIS A 398 16.39 20.15 15.37
C HIS A 398 17.82 20.15 15.90
N GLN A 399 18.69 19.22 15.47
CA GLN A 399 20.13 19.31 15.79
C GLN A 399 21.07 19.34 14.58
N SER A 400 20.63 19.73 13.40
CA SER A 400 21.54 19.95 12.26
C SER A 400 21.34 21.27 11.51
N GLY A 401 20.74 22.24 12.13
CA GLY A 401 20.66 23.61 11.62
C GLY A 401 21.80 24.50 12.14
N ARG A 402 23.07 24.11 11.94
CA ARG A 402 24.13 25.11 11.83
C ARG A 402 24.14 25.61 10.41
N PRO A 403 24.03 26.94 10.17
CA PRO A 403 24.24 27.50 8.83
C PRO A 403 25.66 27.16 8.38
N VAL A 404 25.81 26.70 7.15
CA VAL A 404 27.11 26.42 6.50
C VAL A 404 27.83 27.73 6.10
N ASP A 405 27.44 28.87 6.62
CA ASP A 405 27.98 30.19 6.24
C ASP A 405 29.12 30.69 7.16
N ALA A 406 29.82 29.81 7.88
CA ALA A 406 30.92 30.19 8.75
C ALA A 406 32.25 29.50 8.41
N VAL A 407 32.58 29.32 7.14
CA VAL A 407 33.93 28.89 6.70
C VAL A 407 34.38 29.69 5.48
N HIS A 408 34.40 31.03 5.57
CA HIS A 408 35.21 31.88 4.68
C HIS A 408 35.55 33.19 5.39
N GLU A 409 36.39 33.11 6.41
CA GLU A 409 37.25 34.22 6.82
C GLU A 409 38.49 33.59 7.47
N LEU A 410 39.46 33.21 6.64
CA LEU A 410 40.84 33.11 7.07
C LEU A 410 41.51 34.44 6.68
N PRO A 411 42.10 35.18 7.61
CA PRO A 411 42.85 36.39 7.26
C PRO A 411 44.14 36.01 6.53
N VAL A 412 44.32 36.62 5.35
CA VAL A 412 45.61 36.65 4.65
C VAL A 412 46.51 37.59 5.46
N GLY A 413 47.55 37.00 6.07
CA GLY A 413 48.68 37.66 6.63
C GLY A 413 49.96 37.02 6.11
#